data_34aafed2d8e181dad62d7d3687f1b528
#
_entry.id   34aafed2d8e181dad62d7d3687f1b528
#
_cell.length_a   1.000
_cell.length_b   1.000
_cell.length_c   1.000
_cell.angle_alpha   90.00
_cell.angle_beta   90.00
_cell.angle_gamma   90.00
#
_symmetry.space_group_name_H-M   'P 1'
#
loop_
_entity.id
_entity.type
_entity.pdbx_description
1 polymer ?
#
loop_
_entity_poly.entity_id
_entity_poly.type
_entity_poly.pdbx_seq_one_letter_code
_entity_poly.pdbx_strand_id
1 'polypeptide(L)'
;MSFGQDPSYFAARGATATAREIAQQGDCWQKIPALLAATDPALKSRLHAALHDARATIAFSGAGTSAYVGDILAPAIQRHSRAHCLATASTDLVAQPAGKLPRDAHGFLFAFARSGNSPESVASLEKAAAVAPELVPVAVTCNDHGALAEHCRNGHGYCCQMPPETHDESFVMTSSFSTMTLFTAALCREALDLPPPDFAALAAAQRRISDTFYTSTALDALAACNRIIYLGSDALYGATRESALKILEMTAGKIPTMAETTLGFRHGPKSLINGETAVCFFVSGDPYTQQYDRDLALEVLGDGNAAQVLIFAPAAFLARYPELAASRAHVIAFDAALDGQDDAALAPLYVQYAQLSGLRCALDAGISPDNPSPDGSVNRVVKGVTLYPYPV
;
A
#
# COMPACT_ATOMS: atom_id res chain seq x y z
N MET A 1 -16.94 -12.42 15.58
CA MET A 1 -16.13 -13.37 14.79
C MET A 1 -15.38 -12.57 13.73
N SER A 2 -14.08 -12.80 13.57
CA SER A 2 -13.31 -12.22 12.46
C SER A 2 -12.95 -13.32 11.48
N PHE A 3 -13.17 -13.07 10.18
CA PHE A 3 -12.82 -14.01 9.11
C PHE A 3 -13.45 -15.42 9.26
N GLY A 4 -14.66 -15.52 9.79
CA GLY A 4 -15.34 -16.79 10.04
C GLY A 4 -14.76 -17.62 11.21
N GLN A 5 -13.78 -17.08 11.96
CA GLN A 5 -13.12 -17.74 13.09
C GLN A 5 -13.57 -17.15 14.43
N ASP A 6 -13.52 -17.97 15.47
CA ASP A 6 -13.68 -17.51 16.84
C ASP A 6 -12.49 -16.64 17.27
N PRO A 7 -12.68 -15.56 18.04
CA PRO A 7 -11.57 -14.73 18.52
C PRO A 7 -10.46 -15.51 19.26
N SER A 8 -10.81 -16.58 19.97
CA SER A 8 -9.83 -17.44 20.65
C SER A 8 -8.89 -18.16 19.69
N TYR A 9 -9.30 -18.38 18.44
CA TYR A 9 -8.46 -18.98 17.41
C TYR A 9 -7.20 -18.14 17.14
N PHE A 10 -7.37 -16.83 17.01
CA PHE A 10 -6.25 -15.90 16.80
C PHE A 10 -5.46 -15.67 18.08
N ALA A 11 -6.13 -15.54 19.24
CA ALA A 11 -5.48 -15.34 20.52
C ALA A 11 -4.51 -16.49 20.86
N ALA A 12 -4.94 -17.73 20.67
CA ALA A 12 -4.12 -18.91 20.93
C ALA A 12 -2.88 -19.03 20.02
N ARG A 13 -2.81 -18.21 18.96
CA ARG A 13 -1.73 -18.25 17.94
C ARG A 13 -0.93 -16.95 17.85
N GLY A 14 -1.14 -16.00 18.79
CA GLY A 14 -0.44 -14.71 18.79
C GLY A 14 -0.73 -13.88 17.54
N ALA A 15 -2.00 -13.79 17.15
CA ALA A 15 -2.47 -13.07 15.98
C ALA A 15 -3.64 -12.11 16.28
N THR A 16 -3.83 -11.75 17.54
CA THR A 16 -5.00 -10.96 17.98
C THR A 16 -4.96 -9.54 17.39
N ALA A 17 -3.81 -8.89 17.49
CA ALA A 17 -3.64 -7.52 16.99
C ALA A 17 -3.75 -7.51 15.46
N THR A 18 -2.99 -8.36 14.78
CA THR A 18 -2.99 -8.44 13.32
C THR A 18 -4.40 -8.73 12.76
N ALA A 19 -5.12 -9.69 13.32
CA ALA A 19 -6.47 -10.03 12.85
C ALA A 19 -7.46 -8.88 13.08
N ARG A 20 -7.41 -8.21 14.25
CA ARG A 20 -8.22 -7.04 14.56
C ARG A 20 -7.95 -5.90 13.58
N GLU A 21 -6.69 -5.60 13.34
CA GLU A 21 -6.24 -4.47 12.52
C GLU A 21 -6.53 -4.66 11.03
N ILE A 22 -6.49 -5.89 10.53
CA ILE A 22 -6.97 -6.20 9.18
C ILE A 22 -8.50 -6.03 9.10
N ALA A 23 -9.25 -6.47 10.12
CA ALA A 23 -10.70 -6.41 10.11
C ALA A 23 -11.26 -4.98 10.21
N GLN A 24 -10.60 -4.09 10.96
CA GLN A 24 -11.08 -2.74 11.25
C GLN A 24 -10.92 -1.73 10.12
N GLN A 25 -10.20 -2.07 9.05
CA GLN A 25 -9.80 -1.12 7.98
C GLN A 25 -11.00 -0.36 7.42
N GLY A 26 -12.09 -1.05 7.07
CA GLY A 26 -13.29 -0.41 6.53
C GLY A 26 -13.91 0.63 7.45
N ASP A 27 -13.87 0.40 8.78
CA ASP A 27 -14.37 1.35 9.77
C ASP A 27 -13.45 2.59 9.87
N CYS A 28 -12.15 2.42 9.71
CA CYS A 28 -11.18 3.52 9.62
C CYS A 28 -11.43 4.38 8.37
N TRP A 29 -11.70 3.75 7.23
CA TRP A 29 -11.93 4.46 5.97
C TRP A 29 -13.18 5.32 5.99
N GLN A 30 -14.23 4.89 6.69
CA GLN A 30 -15.47 5.68 6.85
C GLN A 30 -15.26 6.97 7.65
N LYS A 31 -14.14 7.13 8.36
CA LYS A 31 -13.78 8.35 9.08
C LYS A 31 -13.07 9.39 8.21
N ILE A 32 -12.57 9.00 7.02
CA ILE A 32 -11.80 9.87 6.14
C ILE A 32 -12.56 11.15 5.73
N PRO A 33 -13.86 11.14 5.40
CA PRO A 33 -14.57 12.38 5.09
C PRO A 33 -14.50 13.43 6.21
N ALA A 34 -14.59 13.02 7.47
CA ALA A 34 -14.48 13.92 8.62
C ALA A 34 -13.03 14.44 8.77
N LEU A 35 -12.03 13.62 8.52
CA LEU A 35 -10.62 14.05 8.53
C LEU A 35 -10.33 15.07 7.42
N LEU A 36 -10.87 14.85 6.22
CA LEU A 36 -10.76 15.80 5.11
C LEU A 36 -11.41 17.14 5.47
N ALA A 37 -12.61 17.10 6.07
CA ALA A 37 -13.28 18.33 6.53
C ALA A 37 -12.48 19.09 7.59
N ALA A 38 -11.74 18.39 8.45
CA ALA A 38 -10.90 18.94 9.50
C ALA A 38 -9.49 19.36 9.03
N THR A 39 -9.11 19.01 7.80
CA THR A 39 -7.78 19.35 7.24
C THR A 39 -7.65 20.86 7.07
N ASP A 40 -6.47 21.39 7.44
CA ASP A 40 -6.15 22.83 7.38
C ASP A 40 -6.52 23.43 6.02
N PRO A 41 -7.39 24.45 5.97
CA PRO A 41 -7.77 25.12 4.72
C PRO A 41 -6.59 25.72 3.95
N ALA A 42 -5.53 26.15 4.64
CA ALA A 42 -4.34 26.68 4.00
C ALA A 42 -3.57 25.56 3.27
N LEU A 43 -3.49 24.35 3.84
CA LEU A 43 -2.93 23.18 3.14
C LEU A 43 -3.73 22.89 1.88
N LYS A 44 -5.06 22.81 1.97
CA LYS A 44 -5.94 22.50 0.82
C LYS A 44 -5.76 23.51 -0.31
N SER A 45 -5.83 24.81 0.01
CA SER A 45 -5.65 25.88 -0.99
C SER A 45 -4.28 25.85 -1.67
N ARG A 46 -3.21 25.66 -0.89
CA ARG A 46 -1.84 25.57 -1.43
C ARG A 46 -1.62 24.30 -2.24
N LEU A 47 -2.20 23.18 -1.81
CA LEU A 47 -2.11 21.91 -2.54
C LEU A 47 -2.85 22.00 -3.88
N HIS A 48 -4.05 22.61 -3.89
CA HIS A 48 -4.77 22.91 -5.14
C HIS A 48 -3.89 23.71 -6.10
N ALA A 49 -3.30 24.81 -5.64
CA ALA A 49 -2.42 25.63 -6.49
C ALA A 49 -1.20 24.84 -7.01
N ALA A 50 -0.56 24.04 -6.14
CA ALA A 50 0.60 23.25 -6.52
C ALA A 50 0.27 22.17 -7.54
N LEU A 51 -0.84 21.41 -7.39
CA LEU A 51 -1.23 20.36 -8.33
C LEU A 51 -1.60 20.89 -9.73
N HIS A 52 -1.92 22.20 -9.84
CA HIS A 52 -2.21 22.88 -11.11
C HIS A 52 -1.00 23.63 -11.69
N ASP A 53 0.15 23.69 -10.99
CA ASP A 53 1.39 24.31 -11.49
C ASP A 53 2.33 23.26 -12.09
N ALA A 54 2.62 23.37 -13.38
CA ALA A 54 3.52 22.43 -14.10
C ALA A 54 5.00 22.49 -13.61
N ARG A 55 5.36 23.47 -12.79
CA ARG A 55 6.71 23.59 -12.22
C ARG A 55 6.78 23.01 -10.80
N ALA A 56 5.64 22.77 -10.16
CA ALA A 56 5.60 22.24 -8.81
C ALA A 56 5.98 20.76 -8.77
N THR A 57 6.47 20.35 -7.62
CA THR A 57 6.79 18.95 -7.31
C THR A 57 5.92 18.50 -6.13
N ILE A 58 5.28 17.35 -6.29
CA ILE A 58 4.58 16.66 -5.21
C ILE A 58 5.32 15.34 -4.96
N ALA A 59 6.11 15.31 -3.90
CA ALA A 59 6.89 14.14 -3.51
C ALA A 59 6.14 13.36 -2.41
N PHE A 60 6.12 12.03 -2.54
CA PHE A 60 5.55 11.10 -1.57
C PHE A 60 6.65 10.24 -0.98
N SER A 61 6.80 10.22 0.36
CA SER A 61 7.94 9.61 1.02
C SER A 61 7.55 8.82 2.27
N GLY A 62 8.27 7.75 2.53
CA GLY A 62 8.14 6.89 3.71
C GLY A 62 9.18 5.80 3.69
N ALA A 63 9.16 4.89 4.67
CA ALA A 63 10.05 3.73 4.72
C ALA A 63 9.23 2.43 4.74
N GLY A 64 9.71 1.39 4.03
CA GLY A 64 9.00 0.11 3.93
C GLY A 64 7.58 0.28 3.41
N THR A 65 6.59 -0.26 4.14
CA THR A 65 5.16 -0.09 3.85
C THR A 65 4.77 1.38 3.58
N SER A 66 5.33 2.32 4.35
CA SER A 66 5.04 3.75 4.16
C SER A 66 5.59 4.30 2.83
N ALA A 67 6.66 3.73 2.28
CA ALA A 67 7.17 4.11 0.94
C ALA A 67 6.19 3.67 -0.15
N TYR A 68 5.56 2.51 0.01
CA TYR A 68 4.63 1.97 -0.98
C TYR A 68 3.31 2.74 -1.07
N VAL A 69 2.94 3.51 -0.02
CA VAL A 69 1.89 4.54 -0.14
C VAL A 69 2.24 5.53 -1.25
N GLY A 70 3.50 6.00 -1.27
CA GLY A 70 4.00 6.89 -2.32
C GLY A 70 4.01 6.25 -3.70
N ASP A 71 4.42 4.97 -3.80
CA ASP A 71 4.44 4.24 -5.08
C ASP A 71 3.05 4.07 -5.69
N ILE A 72 2.00 4.02 -4.86
CA ILE A 72 0.60 3.99 -5.31
C ILE A 72 0.14 5.39 -5.74
N LEU A 73 0.44 6.39 -4.91
CA LEU A 73 -0.12 7.74 -5.08
C LEU A 73 0.54 8.52 -6.22
N ALA A 74 1.86 8.42 -6.38
CA ALA A 74 2.57 9.23 -7.35
C ALA A 74 2.05 9.02 -8.79
N PRO A 75 1.95 7.80 -9.34
CA PRO A 75 1.41 7.59 -10.68
C PRO A 75 -0.08 7.94 -10.76
N ALA A 76 -0.88 7.59 -9.75
CA ALA A 76 -2.32 7.87 -9.74
C ALA A 76 -2.63 9.37 -9.78
N ILE A 77 -1.89 10.17 -9.02
CA ILE A 77 -2.07 11.63 -8.99
C ILE A 77 -1.46 12.28 -10.23
N GLN A 78 -0.32 11.77 -10.74
CA GLN A 78 0.31 12.28 -11.97
C GLN A 78 -0.64 12.28 -13.17
N ARG A 79 -1.54 11.30 -13.26
CA ARG A 79 -2.53 11.18 -14.37
C ARG A 79 -3.46 12.39 -14.49
N HIS A 80 -3.66 13.13 -13.40
CA HIS A 80 -4.60 14.25 -13.29
C HIS A 80 -3.94 15.58 -12.97
N SER A 81 -2.70 15.55 -12.49
CA SER A 81 -1.95 16.73 -12.06
C SER A 81 -1.11 17.32 -13.18
N ARG A 82 -0.92 18.63 -13.13
CA ARG A 82 0.11 19.32 -13.92
C ARG A 82 1.48 19.28 -13.24
N ALA A 83 1.50 19.17 -11.91
CA ALA A 83 2.73 19.07 -11.14
C ALA A 83 3.47 17.77 -11.44
N HIS A 84 4.77 17.78 -11.18
CA HIS A 84 5.57 16.55 -11.24
C HIS A 84 5.40 15.74 -9.95
N CYS A 85 4.76 14.58 -10.05
CA CYS A 85 4.53 13.69 -8.91
C CYS A 85 5.60 12.59 -8.87
N LEU A 86 6.24 12.41 -7.73
CA LEU A 86 7.27 11.38 -7.56
C LEU A 86 7.15 10.65 -6.22
N ALA A 87 7.51 9.37 -6.21
CA ALA A 87 7.69 8.58 -5.01
C ALA A 87 9.18 8.42 -4.71
N THR A 88 9.56 8.58 -3.46
CA THR A 88 10.94 8.35 -3.01
C THR A 88 10.95 7.85 -1.58
N ALA A 89 11.64 6.73 -1.32
CA ALA A 89 11.75 6.23 0.04
C ALA A 89 12.50 7.22 0.95
N SER A 90 12.04 7.37 2.20
CA SER A 90 12.72 8.23 3.17
C SER A 90 14.15 7.76 3.47
N THR A 91 14.38 6.46 3.39
CA THR A 91 15.71 5.83 3.47
C THR A 91 16.64 6.30 2.35
N ASP A 92 16.11 6.46 1.14
CA ASP A 92 16.86 6.97 -0.02
C ASP A 92 17.14 8.48 0.12
N LEU A 93 16.16 9.26 0.64
CA LEU A 93 16.37 10.68 0.94
C LEU A 93 17.46 10.88 1.99
N VAL A 94 17.52 10.03 3.01
CA VAL A 94 18.60 10.07 4.01
C VAL A 94 19.95 9.74 3.39
N ALA A 95 20.00 8.72 2.52
CA ALA A 95 21.23 8.25 1.92
C ALA A 95 21.76 9.21 0.83
N GLN A 96 20.87 9.74 -0.04
CA GLN A 96 21.27 10.60 -1.17
C GLN A 96 20.13 11.53 -1.62
N PRO A 97 19.86 12.62 -0.90
CA PRO A 97 18.73 13.50 -1.20
C PRO A 97 18.84 14.20 -2.56
N ALA A 98 20.05 14.65 -2.96
CA ALA A 98 20.25 15.33 -4.23
C ALA A 98 20.06 14.45 -5.47
N GLY A 99 20.08 13.14 -5.31
CA GLY A 99 19.76 12.18 -6.38
C GLY A 99 18.27 11.88 -6.48
N LYS A 100 17.46 12.38 -5.53
CA LYS A 100 16.03 12.07 -5.40
C LYS A 100 15.12 13.26 -5.60
N LEU A 101 15.61 14.47 -5.31
CA LEU A 101 14.85 15.71 -5.42
C LEU A 101 15.56 16.71 -6.31
N PRO A 102 14.85 17.38 -7.24
CA PRO A 102 15.38 18.52 -7.95
C PRO A 102 15.73 19.66 -6.95
N ARG A 103 16.84 20.36 -7.18
CA ARG A 103 17.30 21.43 -6.26
C ARG A 103 16.38 22.65 -6.20
N ASP A 104 15.65 22.89 -7.26
CA ASP A 104 14.67 23.96 -7.42
C ASP A 104 13.23 23.49 -7.17
N ALA A 105 13.05 22.28 -6.64
CA ALA A 105 11.72 21.76 -6.34
C ALA A 105 11.00 22.62 -5.30
N HIS A 106 9.79 23.02 -5.64
CA HIS A 106 8.84 23.69 -4.75
C HIS A 106 7.50 22.96 -4.77
N GLY A 107 6.70 23.10 -3.74
CA GLY A 107 5.44 22.40 -3.59
C GLY A 107 5.40 21.59 -2.31
N PHE A 108 5.19 20.28 -2.37
CA PHE A 108 4.97 19.49 -1.16
C PHE A 108 5.79 18.21 -1.12
N LEU A 109 6.21 17.83 0.11
CA LEU A 109 6.76 16.52 0.45
C LEU A 109 5.85 15.85 1.48
N PHE A 110 5.00 14.93 1.05
CA PHE A 110 4.19 14.09 1.92
C PHE A 110 5.07 13.03 2.58
N ALA A 111 5.09 12.99 3.91
CA ALA A 111 5.85 12.05 4.71
C ALA A 111 4.91 11.11 5.47
N PHE A 112 4.92 9.83 5.10
CA PHE A 112 4.07 8.80 5.69
C PHE A 112 4.78 8.05 6.80
N ALA A 113 4.11 7.90 7.95
CA ALA A 113 4.66 7.12 9.04
C ALA A 113 3.59 6.61 10.00
N ARG A 114 3.63 5.30 10.36
CA ARG A 114 2.78 4.77 11.43
C ARG A 114 3.17 5.39 12.79
N SER A 115 4.41 5.24 13.20
CA SER A 115 4.90 5.76 14.49
C SER A 115 5.49 7.17 14.42
N GLY A 116 6.08 7.55 13.27
CA GLY A 116 6.81 8.78 13.09
C GLY A 116 8.08 8.92 13.94
N ASN A 117 8.53 7.82 14.57
CA ASN A 117 9.67 7.80 15.50
C ASN A 117 10.90 7.08 14.96
N SER A 118 10.88 6.54 13.74
CA SER A 118 12.11 6.03 13.14
C SER A 118 13.09 7.18 12.88
N PRO A 119 14.40 6.98 13.09
CA PRO A 119 15.40 8.04 12.89
C PRO A 119 15.32 8.68 11.50
N GLU A 120 14.99 7.91 10.49
CA GLU A 120 14.88 8.36 9.10
C GLU A 120 13.66 9.26 8.84
N SER A 121 12.62 9.21 9.69
CA SER A 121 11.38 9.97 9.47
C SER A 121 11.62 11.48 9.47
N VAL A 122 12.29 12.02 10.50
CA VAL A 122 12.62 13.44 10.58
C VAL A 122 13.86 13.77 9.74
N ALA A 123 14.90 12.90 9.80
CA ALA A 123 16.13 13.12 9.04
C ALA A 123 15.88 13.25 7.53
N SER A 124 14.91 12.53 6.97
CA SER A 124 14.56 12.65 5.55
C SER A 124 14.03 14.04 5.20
N LEU A 125 13.23 14.65 6.09
CA LEU A 125 12.75 16.03 5.90
C LEU A 125 13.88 17.05 5.98
N GLU A 126 14.78 16.90 6.96
CA GLU A 126 15.95 17.78 7.10
C GLU A 126 16.88 17.71 5.88
N LYS A 127 17.12 16.48 5.37
CA LYS A 127 17.93 16.27 4.17
C LYS A 127 17.23 16.82 2.91
N ALA A 128 15.91 16.65 2.81
CA ALA A 128 15.13 17.23 1.72
C ALA A 128 15.20 18.75 1.75
N ALA A 129 15.05 19.39 2.94
CA ALA A 129 15.15 20.83 3.09
C ALA A 129 16.54 21.39 2.73
N ALA A 130 17.61 20.61 2.97
CA ALA A 130 18.97 21.01 2.57
C ALA A 130 19.17 21.03 1.03
N VAL A 131 18.37 20.30 0.27
CA VAL A 131 18.47 20.20 -1.20
C VAL A 131 17.38 21.04 -1.89
N ALA A 132 16.16 20.98 -1.39
CA ALA A 132 14.96 21.60 -1.95
C ALA A 132 14.20 22.37 -0.84
N PRO A 133 14.69 23.52 -0.39
CA PRO A 133 14.16 24.24 0.79
C PRO A 133 12.75 24.80 0.60
N GLU A 134 12.25 24.86 -0.63
CA GLU A 134 10.89 25.32 -0.93
C GLU A 134 9.84 24.20 -0.95
N LEU A 135 10.25 22.95 -0.72
CA LEU A 135 9.31 21.84 -0.48
C LEU A 135 8.74 21.93 0.93
N VAL A 136 7.42 22.01 1.02
CA VAL A 136 6.71 22.07 2.31
C VAL A 136 6.36 20.66 2.78
N PRO A 137 6.86 20.20 3.93
CA PRO A 137 6.53 18.89 4.42
C PRO A 137 5.09 18.80 4.93
N VAL A 138 4.45 17.64 4.64
CA VAL A 138 3.13 17.25 5.13
C VAL A 138 3.25 15.90 5.80
N ALA A 139 3.26 15.85 7.12
CA ALA A 139 3.20 14.59 7.85
C ALA A 139 1.81 13.97 7.73
N VAL A 140 1.73 12.73 7.28
CA VAL A 140 0.53 11.90 7.34
C VAL A 140 0.86 10.72 8.26
N THR A 141 0.35 10.74 9.50
CA THR A 141 0.82 9.84 10.54
C THR A 141 -0.30 9.32 11.44
N CYS A 142 -0.09 8.13 12.02
CA CYS A 142 -1.02 7.52 12.98
C CYS A 142 -0.65 7.84 14.44
N ASN A 143 0.49 8.49 14.68
CA ASN A 143 0.97 8.83 16.01
C ASN A 143 1.02 10.35 16.22
N ASP A 144 0.11 10.86 17.04
CA ASP A 144 -0.02 12.28 17.34
C ASP A 144 1.19 12.87 18.08
N HIS A 145 1.90 12.04 18.83
CA HIS A 145 3.08 12.41 19.62
C HIS A 145 4.38 11.89 18.99
N GLY A 146 4.35 11.50 17.72
CA GLY A 146 5.56 11.08 17.01
C GLY A 146 6.44 12.26 16.63
N ALA A 147 7.76 12.05 16.61
CA ALA A 147 8.74 13.09 16.26
C ALA A 147 8.44 13.76 14.90
N LEU A 148 7.91 13.00 13.93
CA LEU A 148 7.49 13.54 12.63
C LEU A 148 6.32 14.54 12.76
N ALA A 149 5.29 14.20 13.57
CA ALA A 149 4.16 15.08 13.82
C ALA A 149 4.60 16.35 14.54
N GLU A 150 5.43 16.23 15.56
CA GLU A 150 5.97 17.34 16.32
C GLU A 150 6.83 18.26 15.44
N HIS A 151 7.70 17.71 14.59
CA HIS A 151 8.50 18.47 13.65
C HIS A 151 7.63 19.36 12.76
N CYS A 152 6.60 18.82 12.14
CA CYS A 152 5.72 19.58 11.26
C CYS A 152 4.87 20.62 12.02
N ARG A 153 4.35 20.30 13.22
CA ARG A 153 3.58 21.25 14.04
C ARG A 153 4.38 22.42 14.58
N ASN A 154 5.68 22.23 14.79
CA ASN A 154 6.58 23.30 15.27
C ASN A 154 6.94 24.33 14.19
N GLY A 155 6.12 24.47 13.15
CA GLY A 155 6.24 25.50 12.11
C GLY A 155 7.02 25.05 10.86
N HIS A 156 7.39 23.78 10.78
CA HIS A 156 8.12 23.24 9.63
C HIS A 156 7.23 22.68 8.52
N GLY A 157 5.88 22.61 8.72
CA GLY A 157 4.97 22.07 7.73
C GLY A 157 3.54 21.86 8.24
N TYR A 158 2.84 20.89 7.64
CA TYR A 158 1.49 20.50 8.03
C TYR A 158 1.48 19.08 8.63
N CYS A 159 0.49 18.80 9.48
CA CYS A 159 0.31 17.48 10.06
C CYS A 159 -1.15 17.02 9.87
N CYS A 160 -1.33 15.89 9.19
CA CYS A 160 -2.60 15.20 9.02
C CYS A 160 -2.58 13.94 9.89
N GLN A 161 -3.35 13.98 10.98
CA GLN A 161 -3.44 12.88 11.93
C GLN A 161 -4.49 11.86 11.48
N MET A 162 -4.11 10.58 11.40
CA MET A 162 -5.03 9.48 11.12
C MET A 162 -5.79 9.07 12.39
N PRO A 163 -6.93 8.34 12.28
CA PRO A 163 -7.68 7.88 13.44
C PRO A 163 -6.79 7.08 14.42
N PRO A 164 -6.98 7.23 15.74
CA PRO A 164 -6.09 6.60 16.75
C PRO A 164 -5.95 5.07 16.59
N GLU A 165 -7.03 4.39 16.19
CA GLU A 165 -7.02 2.93 15.98
C GLU A 165 -6.15 2.48 14.81
N THR A 166 -5.75 3.40 13.91
CA THR A 166 -4.82 3.09 12.81
C THR A 166 -3.36 3.04 13.26
N HIS A 167 -3.07 3.34 14.51
CA HIS A 167 -1.75 3.13 15.08
C HIS A 167 -1.53 1.64 15.37
N ASP A 168 -1.51 0.81 14.33
CA ASP A 168 -1.39 -0.64 14.39
C ASP A 168 -0.39 -1.09 15.47
N GLU A 169 -0.85 -1.93 16.40
CA GLU A 169 -0.03 -2.48 17.49
C GLU A 169 0.82 -3.67 17.01
N SER A 170 0.29 -4.42 16.01
CA SER A 170 0.97 -5.56 15.43
C SER A 170 2.30 -5.17 14.80
N PHE A 171 3.11 -6.18 14.48
CA PHE A 171 4.38 -5.96 13.77
C PHE A 171 4.14 -5.27 12.44
N VAL A 172 3.21 -5.77 11.65
CA VAL A 172 2.92 -5.29 10.29
C VAL A 172 2.04 -4.04 10.30
N MET A 173 2.17 -3.22 9.28
CA MET A 173 1.25 -2.12 9.00
C MET A 173 0.07 -2.65 8.16
N THR A 174 -1.15 -2.35 8.61
CA THR A 174 -2.39 -2.76 7.95
C THR A 174 -3.36 -1.60 7.82
N SER A 175 -4.10 -1.27 8.89
CA SER A 175 -5.04 -0.15 8.89
C SER A 175 -4.33 1.21 8.75
N SER A 176 -3.11 1.35 9.25
CA SER A 176 -2.27 2.54 9.03
C SER A 176 -1.98 2.76 7.55
N PHE A 177 -1.49 1.73 6.84
CA PHE A 177 -1.18 1.81 5.42
C PHE A 177 -2.40 2.22 4.59
N SER A 178 -3.49 1.45 4.72
CA SER A 178 -4.67 1.64 3.88
C SER A 178 -5.37 2.97 4.13
N THR A 179 -5.40 3.44 5.41
CA THR A 179 -6.02 4.72 5.75
C THR A 179 -5.18 5.90 5.27
N MET A 180 -3.84 5.87 5.43
CA MET A 180 -2.96 6.92 4.89
C MET A 180 -3.06 7.00 3.37
N THR A 181 -3.13 5.86 2.67
CA THR A 181 -3.28 5.81 1.20
C THR A 181 -4.59 6.46 0.78
N LEU A 182 -5.73 6.02 1.32
CA LEU A 182 -7.04 6.54 0.94
C LEU A 182 -7.26 8.01 1.33
N PHE A 183 -6.78 8.41 2.53
CA PHE A 183 -6.85 9.79 2.95
C PHE A 183 -6.10 10.72 1.99
N THR A 184 -4.86 10.37 1.66
CA THR A 184 -4.03 11.23 0.80
C THR A 184 -4.51 11.21 -0.64
N ALA A 185 -4.97 10.05 -1.16
CA ALA A 185 -5.64 9.99 -2.47
C ALA A 185 -6.83 10.95 -2.52
N ALA A 186 -7.71 10.90 -1.50
CA ALA A 186 -8.89 11.74 -1.45
C ALA A 186 -8.56 13.23 -1.29
N LEU A 187 -7.54 13.58 -0.48
CA LEU A 187 -7.07 14.96 -0.31
C LEU A 187 -6.53 15.53 -1.65
N CYS A 188 -5.75 14.75 -2.37
CA CYS A 188 -5.24 15.15 -3.68
C CYS A 188 -6.36 15.24 -4.73
N ARG A 189 -7.34 14.32 -4.70
CA ARG A 189 -8.51 14.36 -5.61
C ARG A 189 -9.38 15.59 -5.35
N GLU A 190 -9.63 15.94 -4.08
CA GLU A 190 -10.32 17.19 -3.73
C GLU A 190 -9.57 18.40 -4.27
N ALA A 191 -8.25 18.43 -4.11
CA ALA A 191 -7.40 19.51 -4.64
C ALA A 191 -7.30 19.55 -6.18
N LEU A 192 -7.67 18.47 -6.87
CA LEU A 192 -7.76 18.36 -8.33
C LEU A 192 -9.20 18.52 -8.86
N ASP A 193 -10.14 18.93 -8.02
CA ASP A 193 -11.58 19.06 -8.34
C ASP A 193 -12.21 17.74 -8.86
N LEU A 194 -11.66 16.60 -8.40
CA LEU A 194 -12.15 15.26 -8.74
C LEU A 194 -13.05 14.71 -7.62
N PRO A 195 -14.03 13.85 -7.95
CA PRO A 195 -14.85 13.23 -6.93
C PRO A 195 -14.01 12.36 -5.99
N PRO A 196 -14.32 12.33 -4.68
CA PRO A 196 -13.62 11.46 -3.72
C PRO A 196 -13.92 9.98 -4.02
N PRO A 197 -13.10 9.05 -3.49
CA PRO A 197 -13.44 7.63 -3.48
C PRO A 197 -14.78 7.37 -2.76
N ASP A 198 -15.48 6.33 -3.19
CA ASP A 198 -16.69 5.87 -2.47
C ASP A 198 -16.28 5.04 -1.24
N PHE A 199 -16.06 5.72 -0.12
CA PHE A 199 -15.66 5.08 1.13
C PHE A 199 -16.68 4.08 1.66
N ALA A 200 -17.98 4.24 1.37
CA ALA A 200 -19.01 3.31 1.80
C ALA A 200 -18.91 2.00 1.01
N ALA A 201 -18.78 2.08 -0.31
CA ALA A 201 -18.58 0.92 -1.17
C ALA A 201 -17.25 0.20 -0.86
N LEU A 202 -16.16 0.96 -0.65
CA LEU A 202 -14.85 0.40 -0.28
C LEU A 202 -14.93 -0.34 1.08
N ALA A 203 -15.56 0.25 2.09
CA ALA A 203 -15.73 -0.38 3.41
C ALA A 203 -16.63 -1.62 3.34
N ALA A 204 -17.68 -1.61 2.52
CA ALA A 204 -18.52 -2.78 2.30
C ALA A 204 -17.75 -3.92 1.62
N ALA A 205 -16.93 -3.60 0.61
CA ALA A 205 -16.07 -4.58 -0.06
C ALA A 205 -15.01 -5.14 0.90
N GLN A 206 -14.39 -4.29 1.72
CA GLN A 206 -13.42 -4.70 2.73
C GLN A 206 -14.00 -5.75 3.68
N ARG A 207 -15.21 -5.51 4.22
CA ARG A 207 -15.91 -6.47 5.08
C ARG A 207 -16.21 -7.77 4.35
N ARG A 208 -16.71 -7.69 3.11
CA ARG A 208 -16.98 -8.89 2.30
C ARG A 208 -15.73 -9.72 2.06
N ILE A 209 -14.59 -9.09 1.72
CA ILE A 209 -13.30 -9.78 1.56
C ILE A 209 -12.92 -10.48 2.87
N SER A 210 -13.05 -9.80 4.00
CA SER A 210 -12.80 -10.36 5.33
C SER A 210 -13.64 -11.60 5.60
N ASP A 211 -14.93 -11.54 5.25
CA ASP A 211 -15.89 -12.61 5.57
C ASP A 211 -15.74 -13.83 4.65
N THR A 212 -15.28 -13.63 3.42
CA THR A 212 -15.35 -14.69 2.39
C THR A 212 -13.98 -15.25 1.99
N PHE A 213 -12.93 -14.42 1.92
CA PHE A 213 -11.66 -14.86 1.36
C PHE A 213 -10.86 -15.74 2.31
N TYR A 214 -10.88 -15.45 3.62
CA TYR A 214 -10.06 -16.20 4.60
C TYR A 214 -10.39 -17.70 4.66
N THR A 215 -11.60 -18.09 4.33
CA THR A 215 -12.07 -19.48 4.29
C THR A 215 -12.27 -20.02 2.87
N SER A 216 -11.75 -19.33 1.86
CA SER A 216 -11.93 -19.71 0.45
C SER A 216 -10.92 -20.74 -0.02
N THR A 217 -11.33 -21.55 -0.99
CA THR A 217 -10.42 -22.47 -1.69
C THR A 217 -9.30 -21.76 -2.43
N ALA A 218 -9.49 -20.49 -2.83
CA ALA A 218 -8.45 -19.69 -3.44
C ALA A 218 -7.30 -19.39 -2.47
N LEU A 219 -7.63 -19.07 -1.21
CA LEU A 219 -6.62 -18.89 -0.17
C LEU A 219 -5.94 -20.20 0.21
N ASP A 220 -6.68 -21.30 0.30
CA ASP A 220 -6.09 -22.63 0.56
C ASP A 220 -5.07 -23.01 -0.53
N ALA A 221 -5.41 -22.75 -1.80
CA ALA A 221 -4.53 -23.01 -2.93
C ALA A 221 -3.27 -22.12 -2.90
N LEU A 222 -3.41 -20.83 -2.55
CA LEU A 222 -2.27 -19.94 -2.40
C LEU A 222 -1.37 -20.35 -1.23
N ALA A 223 -1.95 -20.67 -0.07
CA ALA A 223 -1.21 -21.04 1.14
C ALA A 223 -0.44 -22.36 1.01
N ALA A 224 -0.84 -23.22 0.07
CA ALA A 224 -0.12 -24.46 -0.26
C ALA A 224 1.16 -24.22 -1.08
N CYS A 225 1.38 -23.00 -1.61
CA CYS A 225 2.57 -22.66 -2.39
C CYS A 225 3.70 -22.19 -1.48
N ASN A 226 4.95 -22.48 -1.89
CA ASN A 226 6.14 -22.06 -1.14
C ASN A 226 6.78 -20.77 -1.69
N ARG A 227 6.17 -20.13 -2.70
CA ARG A 227 6.60 -18.88 -3.33
C ARG A 227 5.40 -18.17 -3.90
N ILE A 228 5.36 -16.84 -3.72
CA ILE A 228 4.25 -16.02 -4.21
C ILE A 228 4.79 -14.85 -5.02
N ILE A 229 4.23 -14.63 -6.19
CA ILE A 229 4.54 -13.50 -7.08
C ILE A 229 3.29 -12.63 -7.19
N TYR A 230 3.43 -11.34 -6.95
CA TYR A 230 2.38 -10.33 -7.14
C TYR A 230 2.69 -9.47 -8.35
N LEU A 231 1.73 -9.34 -9.26
CA LEU A 231 1.82 -8.59 -10.50
C LEU A 231 0.74 -7.53 -10.58
N GLY A 232 1.12 -6.30 -10.94
CA GLY A 232 0.18 -5.20 -11.11
C GLY A 232 0.85 -4.02 -11.79
N SER A 233 0.10 -3.26 -12.56
CA SER A 233 0.59 -2.17 -13.38
C SER A 233 0.34 -0.82 -12.71
N ASP A 234 1.17 0.19 -13.04
CA ASP A 234 1.00 1.59 -12.60
C ASP A 234 0.86 1.71 -11.06
N ALA A 235 -0.19 2.34 -10.55
CA ALA A 235 -0.43 2.47 -9.11
C ALA A 235 -0.50 1.12 -8.39
N LEU A 236 -1.01 0.07 -9.04
CA LEU A 236 -1.07 -1.28 -8.46
C LEU A 236 0.30 -1.94 -8.31
N TYR A 237 1.36 -1.45 -8.98
CA TYR A 237 2.71 -1.92 -8.68
C TYR A 237 3.12 -1.59 -7.23
N GLY A 238 2.74 -0.42 -6.71
CA GLY A 238 2.93 -0.11 -5.29
C GLY A 238 2.17 -1.08 -4.37
N ALA A 239 0.94 -1.47 -4.75
CA ALA A 239 0.15 -2.45 -4.01
C ALA A 239 0.77 -3.85 -4.06
N THR A 240 1.37 -4.27 -5.18
CA THR A 240 2.08 -5.56 -5.28
C THR A 240 3.33 -5.59 -4.40
N ARG A 241 4.08 -4.48 -4.32
CA ARG A 241 5.25 -4.35 -3.44
C ARG A 241 4.86 -4.48 -1.96
N GLU A 242 3.79 -3.81 -1.57
CA GLU A 242 3.25 -3.92 -0.21
C GLU A 242 2.76 -5.34 0.09
N SER A 243 2.07 -5.97 -0.86
CA SER A 243 1.59 -7.35 -0.71
C SER A 243 2.72 -8.35 -0.53
N ALA A 244 3.78 -8.23 -1.33
CA ALA A 244 4.98 -9.04 -1.21
C ALA A 244 5.64 -8.86 0.17
N LEU A 245 5.75 -7.62 0.65
CA LEU A 245 6.30 -7.33 1.98
C LEU A 245 5.45 -7.95 3.09
N LYS A 246 4.11 -7.91 3.00
CA LYS A 246 3.23 -8.50 4.04
C LYS A 246 3.46 -9.99 4.22
N ILE A 247 3.63 -10.74 3.14
CA ILE A 247 3.95 -12.16 3.22
C ILE A 247 5.33 -12.36 3.88
N LEU A 248 6.36 -11.63 3.43
CA LEU A 248 7.71 -11.75 3.98
C LEU A 248 7.74 -11.47 5.49
N GLU A 249 7.11 -10.37 5.92
CA GLU A 249 7.09 -9.97 7.33
C GLU A 249 6.36 -10.99 8.20
N MET A 250 5.12 -11.35 7.84
CA MET A 250 4.30 -12.24 8.68
C MET A 250 4.85 -13.66 8.73
N THR A 251 5.51 -14.13 7.68
CA THR A 251 6.10 -15.47 7.62
C THR A 251 7.56 -15.51 8.05
N ALA A 252 8.10 -14.40 8.56
CA ALA A 252 9.54 -14.28 8.90
C ALA A 252 10.45 -14.76 7.75
N GLY A 253 10.09 -14.43 6.51
CA GLY A 253 10.85 -14.79 5.31
C GLY A 253 10.73 -16.25 4.87
N LYS A 254 9.93 -17.09 5.53
CA LYS A 254 9.78 -18.52 5.12
C LYS A 254 9.17 -18.68 3.73
N ILE A 255 8.30 -17.76 3.31
CA ILE A 255 7.74 -17.76 1.97
C ILE A 255 8.35 -16.57 1.20
N PRO A 256 9.31 -16.82 0.30
CA PRO A 256 9.87 -15.78 -0.55
C PRO A 256 8.80 -15.23 -1.50
N THR A 257 8.84 -13.93 -1.69
CA THR A 257 7.90 -13.21 -2.54
C THR A 257 8.61 -12.31 -3.52
N MET A 258 7.90 -11.98 -4.60
CA MET A 258 8.34 -11.02 -5.59
C MET A 258 7.16 -10.14 -6.00
N ALA A 259 7.44 -8.86 -6.24
CA ALA A 259 6.53 -7.92 -6.86
C ALA A 259 7.13 -7.41 -8.17
N GLU A 260 6.32 -7.34 -9.23
CA GLU A 260 6.76 -6.81 -10.51
C GLU A 260 5.58 -6.17 -11.26
N THR A 261 5.90 -5.30 -12.21
CA THR A 261 4.92 -4.80 -13.15
C THR A 261 4.53 -5.89 -14.14
N THR A 262 3.28 -5.85 -14.62
CA THR A 262 2.77 -6.88 -15.53
C THR A 262 3.65 -7.02 -16.78
N LEU A 263 4.02 -5.92 -17.43
CA LEU A 263 4.89 -5.98 -18.61
C LEU A 263 6.33 -6.29 -18.27
N GLY A 264 6.88 -5.71 -17.18
CA GLY A 264 8.26 -5.93 -16.74
C GLY A 264 8.55 -7.41 -16.43
N PHE A 265 7.55 -8.14 -15.97
CA PHE A 265 7.68 -9.54 -15.59
C PHE A 265 8.18 -10.45 -16.75
N ARG A 266 7.84 -10.11 -18.00
CA ARG A 266 8.32 -10.84 -19.19
C ARG A 266 9.84 -10.72 -19.43
N HIS A 267 10.46 -9.69 -18.84
CA HIS A 267 11.86 -9.34 -19.10
C HIS A 267 12.85 -10.00 -18.13
N GLY A 268 12.63 -11.27 -17.81
CA GLY A 268 13.49 -12.10 -16.96
C GLY A 268 12.81 -12.64 -15.71
N PRO A 269 12.10 -11.84 -14.90
CA PRO A 269 11.46 -12.28 -13.65
C PRO A 269 10.53 -13.49 -13.79
N LYS A 270 9.90 -13.70 -14.95
CA LYS A 270 9.05 -14.84 -15.27
C LYS A 270 9.75 -16.20 -15.06
N SER A 271 11.09 -16.24 -15.15
CA SER A 271 11.89 -17.44 -14.87
C SER A 271 11.76 -17.95 -13.43
N LEU A 272 11.18 -17.15 -12.52
CA LEU A 272 10.94 -17.53 -11.13
C LEU A 272 9.78 -18.53 -10.98
N ILE A 273 8.91 -18.67 -11.96
CA ILE A 273 7.75 -19.57 -11.92
C ILE A 273 8.20 -21.02 -11.97
N ASN A 274 7.66 -21.82 -11.04
CA ASN A 274 7.78 -23.27 -11.03
C ASN A 274 6.51 -23.92 -10.47
N GLY A 275 6.46 -25.25 -10.38
CA GLY A 275 5.33 -26.02 -9.87
C GLY A 275 4.97 -25.82 -8.38
N GLU A 276 5.62 -24.88 -7.69
CA GLU A 276 5.35 -24.51 -6.29
C GLU A 276 5.06 -23.01 -6.14
N THR A 277 4.87 -22.31 -7.27
CA THR A 277 4.69 -20.85 -7.31
C THR A 277 3.21 -20.49 -7.46
N ALA A 278 2.69 -19.59 -6.60
CA ALA A 278 1.46 -18.86 -6.84
C ALA A 278 1.76 -17.54 -7.56
N VAL A 279 1.01 -17.23 -8.62
CA VAL A 279 1.06 -15.95 -9.33
C VAL A 279 -0.25 -15.21 -9.13
N CYS A 280 -0.19 -14.05 -8.50
CA CYS A 280 -1.33 -13.20 -8.15
C CYS A 280 -1.35 -11.96 -9.05
N PHE A 281 -2.40 -11.79 -9.83
CA PHE A 281 -2.61 -10.62 -10.68
C PHE A 281 -3.54 -9.63 -10.00
N PHE A 282 -3.09 -8.39 -9.85
CA PHE A 282 -3.89 -7.24 -9.48
C PHE A 282 -4.25 -6.47 -10.75
N VAL A 283 -5.46 -6.67 -11.24
CA VAL A 283 -5.91 -6.13 -12.53
C VAL A 283 -6.32 -4.68 -12.35
N SER A 284 -5.77 -3.79 -13.19
CA SER A 284 -6.10 -2.36 -13.17
C SER A 284 -7.59 -2.10 -13.46
N GLY A 285 -8.14 -1.04 -12.85
CA GLY A 285 -9.45 -0.50 -13.21
C GLY A 285 -9.48 0.21 -14.57
N ASP A 286 -8.32 0.59 -15.11
CA ASP A 286 -8.17 1.29 -16.38
C ASP A 286 -8.30 0.36 -17.58
N PRO A 287 -9.26 0.60 -18.52
CA PRO A 287 -9.49 -0.30 -19.64
C PRO A 287 -8.32 -0.45 -20.62
N TYR A 288 -7.40 0.52 -20.69
CA TYR A 288 -6.20 0.42 -21.52
C TYR A 288 -5.18 -0.51 -20.89
N THR A 289 -4.91 -0.32 -19.60
CA THR A 289 -3.96 -1.12 -18.82
C THR A 289 -4.41 -2.58 -18.70
N GLN A 290 -5.72 -2.82 -18.52
CA GLN A 290 -6.31 -4.16 -18.44
C GLN A 290 -5.95 -5.09 -19.60
N GLN A 291 -5.70 -4.57 -20.77
CA GLN A 291 -5.34 -5.40 -21.94
C GLN A 291 -4.00 -6.11 -21.71
N TYR A 292 -3.04 -5.40 -21.12
CA TYR A 292 -1.72 -5.96 -20.80
C TYR A 292 -1.78 -6.94 -19.64
N ASP A 293 -2.60 -6.65 -18.62
CA ASP A 293 -2.81 -7.55 -17.49
C ASP A 293 -3.44 -8.87 -17.95
N ARG A 294 -4.46 -8.79 -18.81
CA ARG A 294 -5.11 -9.96 -19.44
C ARG A 294 -4.13 -10.80 -20.24
N ASP A 295 -3.36 -10.14 -21.12
CA ASP A 295 -2.45 -10.85 -22.04
C ASP A 295 -1.39 -11.64 -21.28
N LEU A 296 -0.81 -11.07 -20.20
CA LEU A 296 0.13 -11.82 -19.37
C LEU A 296 -0.55 -12.92 -18.56
N ALA A 297 -1.76 -12.69 -18.04
CA ALA A 297 -2.49 -13.71 -17.31
C ALA A 297 -2.77 -14.94 -18.19
N LEU A 298 -3.21 -14.73 -19.44
CA LEU A 298 -3.41 -15.80 -20.42
C LEU A 298 -2.11 -16.51 -20.79
N GLU A 299 -1.00 -15.77 -20.92
CA GLU A 299 0.32 -16.34 -21.18
C GLU A 299 0.78 -17.27 -20.04
N VAL A 300 0.70 -16.79 -18.78
CA VAL A 300 1.08 -17.60 -17.61
C VAL A 300 0.19 -18.84 -17.46
N LEU A 301 -1.10 -18.71 -17.76
CA LEU A 301 -2.03 -19.84 -17.78
C LEU A 301 -1.70 -20.83 -18.89
N GLY A 302 -1.33 -20.32 -20.09
CA GLY A 302 -0.97 -21.13 -21.25
C GLY A 302 0.34 -21.89 -21.06
N ASP A 303 1.34 -21.29 -20.39
CA ASP A 303 2.61 -21.95 -20.07
C ASP A 303 2.46 -23.14 -19.12
N GLY A 304 1.47 -23.11 -18.23
CA GLY A 304 1.16 -24.21 -17.33
C GLY A 304 2.18 -24.47 -16.21
N ASN A 305 3.18 -23.63 -16.03
CA ASN A 305 4.29 -23.85 -15.10
C ASN A 305 3.99 -23.40 -13.65
N ALA A 306 3.05 -22.46 -13.46
CA ALA A 306 2.63 -22.01 -12.12
C ALA A 306 1.76 -23.05 -11.45
N ALA A 307 1.99 -23.32 -10.14
CA ALA A 307 1.13 -24.17 -9.34
C ALA A 307 -0.27 -23.58 -9.23
N GLN A 308 -0.37 -22.30 -8.96
CA GLN A 308 -1.63 -21.57 -8.84
C GLN A 308 -1.55 -20.21 -9.56
N VAL A 309 -2.67 -19.80 -10.15
CA VAL A 309 -2.88 -18.46 -10.71
C VAL A 309 -4.13 -17.86 -10.05
N LEU A 310 -3.98 -16.72 -9.41
CA LEU A 310 -5.07 -15.97 -8.79
C LEU A 310 -5.22 -14.65 -9.53
N ILE A 311 -6.44 -14.29 -9.91
CA ILE A 311 -6.76 -13.06 -10.63
C ILE A 311 -7.76 -12.27 -9.79
N PHE A 312 -7.31 -11.18 -9.22
CA PHE A 312 -8.14 -10.23 -8.49
C PHE A 312 -8.48 -9.09 -9.44
N ALA A 313 -9.76 -8.84 -9.69
CA ALA A 313 -10.17 -7.94 -10.77
C ALA A 313 -11.48 -7.20 -10.49
N PRO A 314 -11.68 -5.99 -11.07
CA PRO A 314 -12.99 -5.36 -11.16
C PRO A 314 -14.02 -6.24 -11.87
N ALA A 315 -15.29 -6.15 -11.48
CA ALA A 315 -16.37 -6.94 -12.12
C ALA A 315 -16.48 -6.65 -13.62
N ALA A 316 -16.36 -5.39 -14.02
CA ALA A 316 -16.40 -4.97 -15.41
C ALA A 316 -15.30 -5.61 -16.29
N PHE A 317 -14.12 -5.89 -15.72
CA PHE A 317 -13.04 -6.61 -16.41
C PHE A 317 -13.47 -8.04 -16.75
N LEU A 318 -14.03 -8.77 -15.81
CA LEU A 318 -14.45 -10.15 -16.00
C LEU A 318 -15.63 -10.25 -16.98
N ALA A 319 -16.53 -9.27 -16.97
CA ALA A 319 -17.60 -9.19 -17.97
C ALA A 319 -17.06 -8.97 -19.39
N ARG A 320 -15.93 -8.26 -19.53
CA ARG A 320 -15.26 -8.02 -20.83
C ARG A 320 -14.45 -9.22 -21.31
N TYR A 321 -13.86 -9.99 -20.39
CA TYR A 321 -12.93 -11.09 -20.68
C TYR A 321 -13.38 -12.41 -20.00
N PRO A 322 -14.52 -12.98 -20.44
CA PRO A 322 -15.12 -14.15 -19.81
C PRO A 322 -14.25 -15.41 -19.91
N GLU A 323 -13.30 -15.46 -20.86
CA GLU A 323 -12.36 -16.58 -21.00
C GLU A 323 -11.47 -16.77 -19.77
N LEU A 324 -11.18 -15.72 -19.00
CA LEU A 324 -10.43 -15.83 -17.75
C LEU A 324 -11.25 -16.53 -16.66
N ALA A 325 -12.55 -16.22 -16.57
CA ALA A 325 -13.47 -16.90 -15.63
C ALA A 325 -13.65 -18.39 -15.97
N ALA A 326 -13.52 -18.77 -17.23
CA ALA A 326 -13.57 -20.15 -17.69
C ALA A 326 -12.22 -20.89 -17.60
N SER A 327 -11.15 -20.21 -17.18
CA SER A 327 -9.81 -20.78 -17.06
C SER A 327 -9.63 -21.59 -15.76
N ARG A 328 -8.43 -22.17 -15.59
CA ARG A 328 -8.04 -22.83 -14.33
C ARG A 328 -7.63 -21.87 -13.21
N ALA A 329 -7.67 -20.56 -13.42
CA ALA A 329 -7.34 -19.57 -12.41
C ALA A 329 -8.41 -19.48 -11.31
N HIS A 330 -7.98 -19.13 -10.11
CA HIS A 330 -8.90 -18.64 -9.09
C HIS A 330 -9.22 -17.16 -9.38
N VAL A 331 -10.41 -16.92 -9.90
CA VAL A 331 -10.84 -15.55 -10.26
C VAL A 331 -11.68 -14.96 -9.14
N ILE A 332 -11.24 -13.84 -8.60
CA ILE A 332 -11.84 -13.12 -7.49
C ILE A 332 -12.29 -11.74 -7.98
N ALA A 333 -13.61 -11.56 -8.11
CA ALA A 333 -14.18 -10.29 -8.54
C ALA A 333 -14.41 -9.35 -7.38
N PHE A 334 -14.13 -8.07 -7.59
CA PHE A 334 -14.71 -7.02 -6.75
C PHE A 334 -16.21 -6.85 -7.05
N ASP A 335 -16.90 -6.16 -6.15
CA ASP A 335 -18.30 -5.76 -6.38
C ASP A 335 -18.38 -4.76 -7.52
N ALA A 336 -19.41 -4.88 -8.36
CA ALA A 336 -19.70 -3.92 -9.44
C ALA A 336 -19.91 -2.48 -8.94
N ALA A 337 -20.26 -2.28 -7.66
CA ALA A 337 -20.32 -0.97 -7.02
C ALA A 337 -18.96 -0.24 -7.00
N LEU A 338 -17.85 -0.97 -7.19
CA LEU A 338 -16.50 -0.42 -7.26
C LEU A 338 -16.03 -0.15 -8.69
N ASP A 339 -16.82 -0.53 -9.71
CA ASP A 339 -16.48 -0.24 -11.10
C ASP A 339 -16.38 1.29 -11.30
N GLY A 340 -15.28 1.73 -11.91
CA GLY A 340 -14.99 3.15 -12.10
C GLY A 340 -14.24 3.84 -10.95
N GLN A 341 -13.96 3.15 -9.84
CA GLN A 341 -12.97 3.63 -8.88
C GLN A 341 -11.56 3.54 -9.48
N ASP A 342 -10.68 4.50 -9.15
CA ASP A 342 -9.30 4.45 -9.62
C ASP A 342 -8.45 3.42 -8.85
N ASP A 343 -7.31 3.06 -9.42
CA ASP A 343 -6.43 2.03 -8.85
C ASP A 343 -5.87 2.41 -7.47
N ALA A 344 -5.68 3.70 -7.16
CA ALA A 344 -5.24 4.12 -5.83
C ALA A 344 -6.35 3.91 -4.77
N ALA A 345 -7.61 4.05 -5.14
CA ALA A 345 -8.74 3.74 -4.28
C ALA A 345 -8.93 2.23 -4.09
N LEU A 346 -8.65 1.43 -5.11
CA LEU A 346 -8.76 -0.02 -5.07
C LEU A 346 -7.55 -0.70 -4.42
N ALA A 347 -6.36 -0.08 -4.43
CA ALA A 347 -5.11 -0.65 -3.92
C ALA A 347 -5.21 -1.22 -2.49
N PRO A 348 -5.86 -0.57 -1.49
CA PRO A 348 -6.04 -1.14 -0.17
C PRO A 348 -6.84 -2.45 -0.15
N LEU A 349 -7.80 -2.63 -1.05
CA LEU A 349 -8.56 -3.88 -1.15
C LEU A 349 -7.70 -5.01 -1.73
N TYR A 350 -6.87 -4.71 -2.73
CA TYR A 350 -5.89 -5.68 -3.26
C TYR A 350 -4.89 -6.11 -2.19
N VAL A 351 -4.36 -5.16 -1.43
CA VAL A 351 -3.41 -5.45 -0.34
C VAL A 351 -4.06 -6.25 0.78
N GLN A 352 -5.36 -6.06 1.05
CA GLN A 352 -6.08 -6.84 2.06
C GLN A 352 -6.08 -8.34 1.75
N TYR A 353 -6.18 -8.75 0.49
CA TYR A 353 -6.04 -10.16 0.12
C TYR A 353 -4.67 -10.71 0.54
N ALA A 354 -3.60 -9.94 0.34
CA ALA A 354 -2.27 -10.33 0.78
C ALA A 354 -2.10 -10.32 2.30
N GLN A 355 -2.72 -9.37 3.01
CA GLN A 355 -2.74 -9.35 4.48
C GLN A 355 -3.41 -10.61 5.05
N LEU A 356 -4.55 -11.02 4.50
CA LEU A 356 -5.25 -12.25 4.88
C LEU A 356 -4.43 -13.50 4.51
N SER A 357 -3.76 -13.48 3.35
CA SER A 357 -2.86 -14.57 2.93
C SER A 357 -1.65 -14.68 3.85
N GLY A 358 -1.01 -13.57 4.20
CA GLY A 358 0.11 -13.54 5.13
C GLY A 358 -0.26 -14.01 6.54
N LEU A 359 -1.43 -13.58 7.03
CA LEU A 359 -1.98 -14.07 8.30
C LEU A 359 -2.16 -15.60 8.28
N ARG A 360 -2.78 -16.15 7.22
CA ARG A 360 -2.98 -17.59 7.08
C ARG A 360 -1.66 -18.33 6.98
N CYS A 361 -0.76 -17.92 6.10
CA CYS A 361 0.55 -18.55 5.91
C CYS A 361 1.41 -18.53 7.19
N ALA A 362 1.38 -17.42 7.95
CA ALA A 362 2.10 -17.32 9.23
C ALA A 362 1.56 -18.36 10.23
N LEU A 363 0.24 -18.45 10.38
CA LEU A 363 -0.38 -19.39 11.31
C LEU A 363 -0.14 -20.85 10.92
N ASP A 364 -0.21 -21.19 9.63
CA ASP A 364 0.09 -22.51 9.10
C ASP A 364 1.58 -22.89 9.31
N ALA A 365 2.47 -21.90 9.29
CA ALA A 365 3.90 -22.06 9.59
C ALA A 365 4.24 -22.05 11.08
N GLY A 366 3.25 -21.87 11.97
CA GLY A 366 3.43 -21.79 13.43
C GLY A 366 4.13 -20.49 13.88
N ILE A 367 4.02 -19.40 13.10
CA ILE A 367 4.59 -18.09 13.39
C ILE A 367 3.49 -17.18 13.93
N SER A 368 3.81 -16.42 15.01
CA SER A 368 2.93 -15.35 15.51
C SER A 368 3.08 -14.11 14.62
N PRO A 369 2.04 -13.68 13.86
CA PRO A 369 2.14 -12.48 13.04
C PRO A 369 2.17 -11.18 13.86
N ASP A 370 1.72 -11.21 15.13
CA ASP A 370 1.85 -10.06 16.04
C ASP A 370 3.33 -9.84 16.44
N ASN A 371 4.16 -10.90 16.43
CA ASN A 371 5.59 -10.85 16.72
C ASN A 371 6.35 -11.93 15.93
N PRO A 372 6.56 -11.75 14.62
CA PRO A 372 7.20 -12.77 13.77
C PRO A 372 8.71 -12.91 14.01
N SER A 373 9.34 -11.96 14.70
CA SER A 373 10.78 -11.95 15.01
C SER A 373 11.01 -11.81 16.53
N PRO A 374 10.70 -12.88 17.31
CA PRO A 374 10.79 -12.81 18.79
C PRO A 374 12.23 -12.65 19.31
N ASP A 375 13.23 -12.95 18.49
CA ASP A 375 14.66 -12.73 18.78
C ASP A 375 15.08 -11.25 18.64
N GLY A 376 14.21 -10.39 18.10
CA GLY A 376 14.48 -8.97 17.92
C GLY A 376 15.44 -8.64 16.75
N SER A 377 15.74 -9.62 15.88
CA SER A 377 16.56 -9.39 14.67
C SER A 377 15.89 -8.41 13.70
N VAL A 378 14.56 -8.38 13.68
CA VAL A 378 13.76 -7.37 12.97
C VAL A 378 12.79 -6.74 13.96
N ASN A 379 12.68 -5.41 13.95
CA ASN A 379 11.87 -4.67 14.92
C ASN A 379 10.74 -3.90 14.23
N ARG A 380 9.58 -3.81 14.89
CA ARG A 380 8.41 -3.02 14.45
C ARG A 380 8.76 -1.54 14.16
N VAL A 381 9.66 -0.96 14.93
CA VAL A 381 10.26 0.36 14.71
C VAL A 381 11.75 0.17 14.58
N VAL A 382 12.33 0.60 13.48
CA VAL A 382 13.77 0.49 13.20
C VAL A 382 14.55 1.21 14.27
N LYS A 383 15.63 0.57 14.77
CA LYS A 383 16.53 1.09 15.79
C LYS A 383 17.97 1.00 15.32
N GLY A 384 18.84 1.83 15.90
CA GLY A 384 20.30 1.72 15.70
C GLY A 384 20.80 2.28 14.36
N VAL A 385 19.98 3.06 13.64
CA VAL A 385 20.43 3.75 12.44
C VAL A 385 21.34 4.92 12.82
N THR A 386 22.56 4.94 12.29
CA THR A 386 23.45 6.08 12.40
C THR A 386 23.16 7.09 11.31
N LEU A 387 22.83 8.31 11.69
CA LEU A 387 22.60 9.41 10.76
C LEU A 387 23.86 10.26 10.62
N TYR A 388 24.28 10.53 9.38
CA TYR A 388 25.44 11.36 9.09
C TYR A 388 25.02 12.76 8.61
N PRO A 389 25.84 13.80 8.90
CA PRO A 389 25.61 15.13 8.34
C PRO A 389 25.65 15.06 6.80
N TYR A 390 24.70 15.73 6.15
CA TYR A 390 24.74 15.87 4.70
C TYR A 390 25.67 17.06 4.35
N PRO A 391 26.68 16.89 3.49
CA PRO A 391 27.52 17.99 3.06
C PRO A 391 26.71 18.94 2.16
N VAL A 392 26.53 20.18 2.60
CA VAL A 392 25.81 21.25 1.87
C VAL A 392 26.75 21.89 0.85
#